data_89b95c4b55f363ba5b4fbac4dfaf5314
#
_entry.id   89b95c4b55f363ba5b4fbac4dfaf5314
#
_cell.length_a   1.000
_cell.length_b   1.000
_cell.length_c   1.000
_cell.angle_alpha   90.00
_cell.angle_beta   90.00
_cell.angle_gamma   90.00
#
_symmetry.space_group_name_H-M   'P 1'
#
loop_
_entity.id
_entity.type
_entity.pdbx_description
1 polymer ?
#
loop_
_entity_poly.entity_id
_entity_poly.type
_entity_poly.pdbx_seq_one_letter_code
_entity_poly.pdbx_strand_id
1 'polypeptide(L)'
;MKFHKSQLLTLLFVLQFSFSFAVDGTQIFSIANTLQSNMVIQQGKPLNVWGTAKSGSQVIVRVDWVSKIFQTKSDKDGKWSVDIPVPNAIPGEFNKKKIWISQGKQIKELSNILIGDVWLCSGQSNMAMEIKPWLPWLLGANSYRIEIENANYPEIRLFKVRADFKAMPEEDCGGTWVVCSPKTAPNFSALAYFFARQIFIKRKIPIGLVVSSVGGSSCQAWTSRETLANDSQLYKKYLFPYDTSRQSKEQIDSVVTFEKVVRPTIFYNAMIYPLRNLHFTGSLWYQGESNRYDSSIYTQLCAKMIYNWRNLFRDPQLPFYFVQVAPYNWFQNDDKAYEYA
;
A
#
# COMPACT_ATOMS: atom_id res chain seq x y z
N MET A 1 -20.52 -64.39 -59.60
CA MET A 1 -21.61 -63.57 -59.07
C MET A 1 -21.06 -62.82 -57.84
N LYS A 2 -20.67 -61.57 -58.02
CA LYS A 2 -20.07 -60.75 -56.94
C LYS A 2 -21.10 -59.67 -56.54
N PHE A 3 -21.53 -59.73 -55.29
CA PHE A 3 -22.40 -58.67 -54.73
C PHE A 3 -21.51 -57.52 -54.16
N HIS A 4 -21.71 -56.30 -54.66
CA HIS A 4 -21.16 -55.07 -54.09
C HIS A 4 -22.10 -54.60 -53.00
N LYS A 5 -21.58 -54.48 -51.77
CA LYS A 5 -22.23 -53.72 -50.67
C LYS A 5 -21.79 -52.28 -50.71
N SER A 6 -22.75 -51.39 -51.02
CA SER A 6 -22.60 -49.94 -50.88
C SER A 6 -22.80 -49.58 -49.40
N GLN A 7 -21.83 -48.98 -48.76
CA GLN A 7 -21.95 -48.40 -47.42
C GLN A 7 -22.32 -46.94 -47.55
N LEU A 8 -23.52 -46.62 -47.12
CA LEU A 8 -24.00 -45.21 -46.96
C LEU A 8 -23.43 -44.64 -45.66
N LEU A 9 -22.52 -43.70 -45.77
CA LEU A 9 -21.93 -42.97 -44.63
C LEU A 9 -22.86 -41.77 -44.29
N THR A 10 -23.62 -41.89 -43.22
CA THR A 10 -24.47 -40.81 -42.72
C THR A 10 -23.62 -39.94 -41.79
N LEU A 11 -23.29 -38.72 -42.25
CA LEU A 11 -22.57 -37.72 -41.48
C LEU A 11 -23.58 -37.03 -40.51
N LEU A 12 -23.49 -37.35 -39.22
CA LEU A 12 -24.22 -36.67 -38.16
C LEU A 12 -23.46 -35.38 -37.77
N PHE A 13 -23.97 -34.23 -38.19
CA PHE A 13 -23.49 -32.94 -37.70
C PHE A 13 -24.12 -32.71 -36.31
N VAL A 14 -23.31 -32.91 -35.25
CA VAL A 14 -23.67 -32.49 -33.89
C VAL A 14 -23.34 -31.02 -33.73
N LEU A 15 -24.32 -30.15 -33.84
CA LEU A 15 -24.16 -28.75 -33.43
C LEU A 15 -23.97 -28.71 -31.89
N GLN A 16 -22.75 -28.51 -31.43
CA GLN A 16 -22.49 -28.15 -30.04
C GLN A 16 -22.86 -26.68 -29.83
N PHE A 17 -24.04 -26.43 -29.28
CA PHE A 17 -24.38 -25.17 -28.69
C PHE A 17 -23.58 -25.01 -27.38
N SER A 18 -22.46 -24.28 -27.44
CA SER A 18 -21.78 -23.80 -26.24
C SER A 18 -22.64 -22.71 -25.60
N PHE A 19 -23.48 -23.09 -24.64
CA PHE A 19 -24.07 -22.12 -23.72
C PHE A 19 -22.95 -21.59 -22.83
N SER A 20 -22.39 -20.42 -23.18
CA SER A 20 -21.64 -19.60 -22.24
C SER A 20 -22.63 -19.10 -21.19
N PHE A 21 -22.72 -19.80 -20.07
CA PHE A 21 -23.29 -19.19 -18.87
C PHE A 21 -22.36 -18.03 -18.49
N ALA A 22 -22.77 -16.82 -18.83
CA ALA A 22 -22.23 -15.64 -18.15
C ALA A 22 -22.56 -15.83 -16.67
N VAL A 23 -21.56 -16.16 -15.88
CA VAL A 23 -21.66 -16.05 -14.42
C VAL A 23 -21.93 -14.57 -14.17
N ASP A 24 -23.20 -14.24 -13.89
CA ASP A 24 -23.60 -12.93 -13.43
C ASP A 24 -23.00 -12.74 -12.03
N GLY A 25 -21.71 -12.46 -12.03
CA GLY A 25 -20.98 -12.06 -10.84
C GLY A 25 -21.56 -10.73 -10.41
N THR A 26 -22.59 -10.77 -9.56
CA THR A 26 -23.16 -9.58 -8.95
C THR A 26 -22.02 -8.84 -8.26
N GLN A 27 -21.47 -7.86 -8.96
CA GLN A 27 -20.42 -7.00 -8.42
C GLN A 27 -20.97 -6.31 -7.18
N ILE A 28 -20.43 -6.69 -6.01
CA ILE A 28 -20.87 -6.20 -4.72
C ILE A 28 -20.44 -4.73 -4.59
N PHE A 29 -21.35 -3.86 -4.15
CA PHE A 29 -21.01 -2.49 -3.81
C PHE A 29 -19.96 -2.45 -2.69
N SER A 30 -18.76 -2.01 -3.02
CA SER A 30 -17.63 -1.91 -2.10
C SER A 30 -16.97 -0.53 -2.15
N ILE A 31 -16.22 -0.23 -1.11
CA ILE A 31 -15.33 0.92 -0.97
C ILE A 31 -13.93 0.34 -0.76
N ALA A 32 -12.92 0.98 -1.32
CA ALA A 32 -11.53 0.59 -1.12
C ALA A 32 -11.18 0.50 0.37
N ASN A 33 -10.43 -0.52 0.75
CA ASN A 33 -10.14 -0.79 2.17
C ASN A 33 -9.29 0.29 2.86
N THR A 34 -8.60 1.13 2.10
CA THR A 34 -7.89 2.29 2.66
C THR A 34 -8.82 3.40 3.16
N LEU A 35 -10.08 3.41 2.70
CA LEU A 35 -11.12 4.36 3.09
C LEU A 35 -11.98 3.77 4.21
N GLN A 36 -11.69 4.16 5.44
CA GLN A 36 -12.38 3.61 6.64
C GLN A 36 -12.71 4.73 7.64
N SER A 37 -13.58 4.41 8.57
CA SER A 37 -13.72 5.20 9.80
C SER A 37 -12.36 5.30 10.52
N ASN A 38 -12.17 6.34 11.28
CA ASN A 38 -10.93 6.68 12.00
C ASN A 38 -9.75 7.13 11.12
N MET A 39 -9.88 7.24 9.80
CA MET A 39 -8.78 7.70 8.93
C MET A 39 -8.48 9.19 9.14
N VAL A 40 -7.26 9.58 8.77
CA VAL A 40 -6.91 10.97 8.46
C VAL A 40 -6.87 11.12 6.96
N ILE A 41 -7.48 12.18 6.44
CA ILE A 41 -7.43 12.54 5.02
C ILE A 41 -6.49 13.73 4.82
N GLN A 42 -5.73 13.71 3.70
CA GLN A 42 -4.74 14.75 3.42
C GLN A 42 -5.40 16.11 3.22
N GLN A 43 -5.02 17.08 4.04
CA GLN A 43 -5.48 18.46 3.92
C GLN A 43 -5.04 19.10 2.59
N GLY A 44 -5.86 20.01 2.05
CA GLY A 44 -5.53 20.83 0.88
C GLY A 44 -5.33 20.05 -0.44
N LYS A 45 -5.59 18.74 -0.44
CA LYS A 45 -5.57 17.88 -1.63
C LYS A 45 -6.94 17.22 -1.79
N PRO A 46 -7.40 16.93 -3.00
CA PRO A 46 -8.68 16.24 -3.18
C PRO A 46 -8.63 14.84 -2.55
N LEU A 47 -9.70 14.45 -1.85
CA LEU A 47 -9.89 13.06 -1.45
C LEU A 47 -10.50 12.30 -2.62
N ASN A 48 -9.78 11.32 -3.15
CA ASN A 48 -10.38 10.35 -4.05
C ASN A 48 -11.16 9.32 -3.23
N VAL A 49 -12.46 9.15 -3.50
CA VAL A 49 -13.31 8.09 -2.92
C VAL A 49 -13.62 7.12 -4.04
N TRP A 50 -13.27 5.84 -3.86
CA TRP A 50 -13.36 4.84 -4.92
C TRP A 50 -13.75 3.46 -4.41
N GLY A 51 -14.14 2.60 -5.34
CA GLY A 51 -14.53 1.22 -5.04
C GLY A 51 -15.11 0.50 -6.25
N THR A 52 -15.92 -0.51 -5.98
CA THR A 52 -16.63 -1.27 -7.02
C THR A 52 -18.15 -1.23 -6.81
N ALA A 53 -18.90 -1.37 -7.90
CA ALA A 53 -20.35 -1.47 -7.91
C ALA A 53 -20.79 -2.21 -9.18
N LYS A 54 -22.07 -2.58 -9.29
CA LYS A 54 -22.59 -3.11 -10.55
C LYS A 54 -22.35 -2.11 -11.69
N SER A 55 -21.87 -2.59 -12.82
CA SER A 55 -21.58 -1.76 -14.00
C SER A 55 -22.74 -0.80 -14.34
N GLY A 56 -22.41 0.46 -14.63
CA GLY A 56 -23.38 1.51 -14.93
C GLY A 56 -24.18 2.04 -13.74
N SER A 57 -23.93 1.56 -12.53
CA SER A 57 -24.64 2.02 -11.33
C SER A 57 -24.23 3.43 -10.93
N GLN A 58 -25.20 4.23 -10.53
CA GLN A 58 -24.91 5.53 -9.92
C GLN A 58 -24.46 5.37 -8.48
N VAL A 59 -23.35 6.03 -8.14
CA VAL A 59 -22.83 6.14 -6.77
C VAL A 59 -22.87 7.61 -6.35
N ILE A 60 -23.38 7.87 -5.16
CA ILE A 60 -23.51 9.20 -4.59
C ILE A 60 -22.64 9.28 -3.33
N VAL A 61 -21.86 10.34 -3.21
CA VAL A 61 -21.02 10.62 -2.04
C VAL A 61 -21.39 11.97 -1.44
N ARG A 62 -21.60 11.98 -0.14
CA ARG A 62 -21.83 13.19 0.67
C ARG A 62 -20.79 13.25 1.76
N VAL A 63 -20.41 14.47 2.13
CA VAL A 63 -19.49 14.74 3.22
C VAL A 63 -20.02 15.91 4.05
N ASP A 64 -19.65 16.02 5.31
CA ASP A 64 -20.16 17.05 6.21
C ASP A 64 -19.37 18.36 6.18
N TRP A 65 -18.25 18.43 5.43
CA TRP A 65 -17.46 19.66 5.27
C TRP A 65 -17.70 20.41 3.96
N VAL A 66 -18.53 19.88 3.07
CA VAL A 66 -18.95 20.53 1.82
C VAL A 66 -20.42 20.21 1.59
N SER A 67 -21.23 21.24 1.34
CA SER A 67 -22.68 21.06 1.09
C SER A 67 -23.02 20.42 -0.25
N LYS A 68 -22.05 20.42 -1.21
CA LYS A 68 -22.21 19.79 -2.54
C LYS A 68 -22.33 18.28 -2.41
N ILE A 69 -23.25 17.71 -3.18
CA ILE A 69 -23.41 16.27 -3.39
C ILE A 69 -22.53 15.87 -4.59
N PHE A 70 -21.72 14.85 -4.42
CA PHE A 70 -20.88 14.30 -5.48
C PHE A 70 -21.52 13.02 -6.02
N GLN A 71 -21.39 12.80 -7.32
CA GLN A 71 -21.94 11.61 -7.96
C GLN A 71 -21.06 11.14 -9.12
N THR A 72 -21.05 9.85 -9.33
CA THR A 72 -20.32 9.18 -10.41
C THR A 72 -21.10 7.94 -10.86
N LYS A 73 -20.70 7.32 -11.96
CA LYS A 73 -21.18 6.01 -12.41
C LYS A 73 -20.02 5.03 -12.45
N SER A 74 -20.29 3.79 -12.06
CA SER A 74 -19.32 2.71 -12.26
C SER A 74 -19.15 2.43 -13.76
N ASP A 75 -17.91 2.17 -14.17
CA ASP A 75 -17.55 1.82 -15.54
C ASP A 75 -18.01 0.38 -15.91
N LYS A 76 -17.61 -0.07 -17.11
CA LYS A 76 -17.94 -1.42 -17.60
C LYS A 76 -17.35 -2.54 -16.71
N ASP A 77 -16.24 -2.26 -16.03
CA ASP A 77 -15.55 -3.19 -15.12
C ASP A 77 -16.05 -3.04 -13.67
N GLY A 78 -17.09 -2.19 -13.48
CA GLY A 78 -17.70 -1.90 -12.19
C GLY A 78 -16.87 -1.01 -11.27
N LYS A 79 -15.80 -0.39 -11.74
CA LYS A 79 -14.99 0.54 -10.95
C LYS A 79 -15.64 1.92 -10.95
N TRP A 80 -15.59 2.59 -9.82
CA TRP A 80 -16.05 3.96 -9.68
C TRP A 80 -15.09 4.77 -8.82
N SER A 81 -15.01 6.06 -9.08
CA SER A 81 -14.27 7.01 -8.25
C SER A 81 -14.87 8.41 -8.35
N VAL A 82 -14.64 9.22 -7.34
CA VAL A 82 -14.99 10.64 -7.32
C VAL A 82 -14.03 11.41 -6.42
N ASP A 83 -13.62 12.58 -6.88
CA ASP A 83 -12.75 13.49 -6.12
C ASP A 83 -13.57 14.52 -5.34
N ILE A 84 -13.24 14.68 -4.07
CA ILE A 84 -13.90 15.58 -3.13
C ILE A 84 -12.89 16.60 -2.63
N PRO A 85 -13.15 17.90 -2.72
CA PRO A 85 -12.26 18.93 -2.18
C PRO A 85 -12.15 18.80 -0.66
N VAL A 86 -10.92 18.88 -0.15
CA VAL A 86 -10.62 18.84 1.28
C VAL A 86 -9.99 20.17 1.67
N PRO A 87 -10.52 20.87 2.68
CA PRO A 87 -9.94 22.11 3.17
C PRO A 87 -8.59 21.89 3.86
N ASN A 88 -7.88 22.97 4.11
CA ASN A 88 -6.73 22.94 5.00
C ASN A 88 -7.19 22.70 6.45
N ALA A 89 -6.39 21.97 7.21
CA ALA A 89 -6.60 21.82 8.64
C ALA A 89 -6.26 23.12 9.37
N ILE A 90 -7.02 23.41 10.42
CA ILE A 90 -6.78 24.54 11.29
C ILE A 90 -6.06 24.02 12.55
N PRO A 91 -4.87 24.53 12.89
CA PRO A 91 -4.15 24.09 14.09
C PRO A 91 -5.01 24.20 15.34
N GLY A 92 -5.08 23.12 16.12
CA GLY A 92 -5.89 23.04 17.33
C GLY A 92 -7.36 22.66 17.13
N GLU A 93 -7.83 22.55 15.89
CA GLU A 93 -9.19 22.08 15.58
C GLU A 93 -9.19 20.63 15.16
N PHE A 94 -9.92 19.78 15.91
CA PHE A 94 -9.97 18.33 15.70
C PHE A 94 -11.40 17.84 15.44
N ASN A 95 -12.16 18.63 14.68
CA ASN A 95 -13.55 18.33 14.34
C ASN A 95 -13.64 17.02 13.53
N LYS A 96 -14.33 16.03 14.08
CA LYS A 96 -14.54 14.72 13.43
C LYS A 96 -15.49 14.89 12.26
N LYS A 97 -15.12 14.33 11.12
CA LYS A 97 -15.84 14.39 9.86
C LYS A 97 -16.49 13.05 9.53
N LYS A 98 -17.48 13.09 8.63
CA LYS A 98 -18.21 11.94 8.12
C LYS A 98 -18.31 11.94 6.59
N ILE A 99 -18.33 10.75 6.03
CA ILE A 99 -18.59 10.49 4.61
C ILE A 99 -19.73 9.48 4.51
N TRP A 100 -20.70 9.75 3.67
CA TRP A 100 -21.77 8.82 3.33
C TRP A 100 -21.66 8.47 1.84
N ILE A 101 -21.57 7.17 1.55
CA ILE A 101 -21.45 6.66 0.20
C ILE A 101 -22.64 5.74 -0.05
N SER A 102 -23.41 5.99 -1.11
CA SER A 102 -24.62 5.24 -1.41
C SER A 102 -24.70 4.77 -2.85
N GLN A 103 -25.25 3.58 -3.02
CA GLN A 103 -25.64 3.00 -4.29
C GLN A 103 -27.06 2.42 -4.15
N GLY A 104 -28.03 3.02 -4.81
CA GLY A 104 -29.43 2.65 -4.62
C GLY A 104 -29.86 2.76 -3.15
N LYS A 105 -30.32 1.65 -2.57
CA LYS A 105 -30.72 1.59 -1.14
C LYS A 105 -29.58 1.28 -0.18
N GLN A 106 -28.38 0.91 -0.69
CA GLN A 106 -27.23 0.61 0.15
C GLN A 106 -26.53 1.89 0.53
N ILE A 107 -26.26 2.08 1.81
CA ILE A 107 -25.53 3.23 2.36
C ILE A 107 -24.40 2.72 3.24
N LYS A 108 -23.21 3.28 3.05
CA LYS A 108 -22.05 3.09 3.92
C LYS A 108 -21.66 4.42 4.53
N GLU A 109 -21.46 4.46 5.84
CA GLU A 109 -20.98 5.63 6.57
C GLU A 109 -19.55 5.37 7.04
N LEU A 110 -18.67 6.33 6.76
CA LEU A 110 -17.34 6.42 7.37
C LEU A 110 -17.37 7.59 8.34
N SER A 111 -16.98 7.33 9.59
CA SER A 111 -17.09 8.31 10.68
C SER A 111 -15.76 8.50 11.43
N ASN A 112 -15.70 9.47 12.32
CA ASN A 112 -14.51 9.81 13.09
C ASN A 112 -13.29 10.09 12.21
N ILE A 113 -13.49 10.74 11.07
CA ILE A 113 -12.44 11.13 10.12
C ILE A 113 -11.86 12.48 10.57
N LEU A 114 -10.55 12.64 10.43
CA LEU A 114 -9.86 13.90 10.67
C LEU A 114 -9.22 14.41 9.37
N ILE A 115 -9.12 15.73 9.26
CA ILE A 115 -8.39 16.39 8.16
C ILE A 115 -7.03 16.82 8.71
N GLY A 116 -5.94 16.40 8.05
CA GLY A 116 -4.59 16.68 8.55
C GLY A 116 -3.49 16.25 7.57
N ASP A 117 -2.31 16.02 8.08
CA ASP A 117 -1.15 15.58 7.31
C ASP A 117 -1.08 14.07 7.28
N VAL A 118 -1.03 13.48 6.09
CA VAL A 118 -0.87 12.02 5.90
C VAL A 118 0.55 11.72 5.44
N TRP A 119 1.22 10.78 6.10
CA TRP A 119 2.59 10.39 5.82
C TRP A 119 2.68 8.93 5.41
N LEU A 120 3.37 8.64 4.30
CA LEU A 120 3.72 7.29 3.91
C LEU A 120 5.03 6.90 4.60
N CYS A 121 4.99 5.86 5.44
CA CYS A 121 6.15 5.36 6.17
C CYS A 121 6.49 3.96 5.65
N SER A 122 7.63 3.81 4.96
CA SER A 122 7.97 2.55 4.30
C SER A 122 9.44 2.19 4.47
N GLY A 123 9.78 0.94 4.19
CA GLY A 123 11.12 0.39 4.32
C GLY A 123 11.15 -1.01 4.92
N GLN A 124 12.21 -1.34 5.65
CA GLN A 124 12.40 -2.67 6.22
C GLN A 124 12.27 -2.71 7.76
N SER A 125 13.00 -3.57 8.43
CA SER A 125 12.83 -3.88 9.87
C SER A 125 12.85 -2.67 10.79
N ASN A 126 13.72 -1.68 10.57
CA ASN A 126 13.75 -0.47 11.39
C ASN A 126 12.50 0.40 11.23
N MET A 127 11.88 0.42 10.04
CA MET A 127 10.57 1.04 9.85
C MET A 127 9.44 0.18 10.41
N ALA A 128 9.55 -1.14 10.30
CA ALA A 128 8.52 -2.08 10.76
C ALA A 128 8.51 -2.27 12.28
N MET A 129 9.61 -1.96 12.97
CA MET A 129 9.77 -2.15 14.42
C MET A 129 8.65 -1.45 15.19
N GLU A 130 7.89 -2.23 15.96
CA GLU A 130 6.81 -1.73 16.79
C GLU A 130 7.34 -1.08 18.08
N ILE A 131 6.51 -0.27 18.76
CA ILE A 131 6.87 0.32 20.06
C ILE A 131 7.15 -0.80 21.07
N LYS A 132 6.26 -1.82 21.15
CA LYS A 132 6.54 -3.01 21.96
C LYS A 132 7.61 -3.90 21.30
N PRO A 133 8.38 -4.67 22.08
CA PRO A 133 9.31 -5.64 21.54
C PRO A 133 8.61 -6.82 20.85
N TRP A 134 9.28 -7.38 19.85
CA TRP A 134 8.96 -8.66 19.23
C TRP A 134 10.19 -9.56 19.30
N LEU A 135 10.43 -10.10 20.49
CA LEU A 135 11.61 -10.91 20.77
C LEU A 135 11.59 -12.26 20.05
N PRO A 136 12.74 -12.78 19.62
CA PRO A 136 14.09 -12.20 19.79
C PRO A 136 14.48 -11.20 18.66
N TRP A 137 13.60 -10.93 17.71
CA TRP A 137 13.95 -10.26 16.45
C TRP A 137 14.04 -8.74 16.52
N LEU A 138 13.14 -8.11 17.29
CA LEU A 138 13.07 -6.65 17.39
C LEU A 138 12.90 -6.26 18.85
N LEU A 139 13.79 -5.38 19.33
CA LEU A 139 13.84 -4.96 20.74
C LEU A 139 12.73 -3.97 21.12
N GLY A 140 12.03 -3.40 20.12
CA GLY A 140 11.08 -2.33 20.37
C GLY A 140 11.75 -1.00 20.73
N ALA A 141 10.95 -0.05 21.18
CA ALA A 141 11.45 1.25 21.62
C ALA A 141 12.09 1.17 23.02
N ASN A 142 13.13 1.95 23.26
CA ASN A 142 13.61 2.16 24.62
C ASN A 142 12.48 2.68 25.51
N SER A 143 12.40 2.17 26.74
CA SER A 143 11.34 2.55 27.70
C SER A 143 9.90 2.35 27.13
N TYR A 144 9.70 1.34 26.28
CA TYR A 144 8.45 1.11 25.56
C TYR A 144 7.21 1.09 26.48
N ARG A 145 7.33 0.62 27.71
CA ARG A 145 6.21 0.56 28.67
C ARG A 145 5.70 1.96 29.01
N ILE A 146 6.63 2.88 29.33
CA ILE A 146 6.32 4.29 29.63
C ILE A 146 5.73 4.99 28.38
N GLU A 147 6.33 4.72 27.20
CA GLU A 147 5.84 5.28 25.94
C GLU A 147 4.42 4.82 25.63
N ILE A 148 4.10 3.56 25.85
CA ILE A 148 2.77 3.00 25.65
C ILE A 148 1.76 3.61 26.63
N GLU A 149 2.08 3.68 27.92
CA GLU A 149 1.22 4.27 28.96
C GLU A 149 0.86 5.72 28.64
N ASN A 150 1.79 6.49 28.07
CA ASN A 150 1.61 7.89 27.72
C ASN A 150 1.11 8.14 26.28
N ALA A 151 0.85 7.08 25.50
CA ALA A 151 0.45 7.18 24.08
C ALA A 151 -1.03 7.56 23.90
N ASN A 152 -1.48 8.65 24.52
CA ASN A 152 -2.85 9.14 24.38
C ASN A 152 -2.88 10.35 23.42
N TYR A 153 -2.83 10.05 22.10
CA TYR A 153 -2.85 11.05 21.02
C TYR A 153 -3.96 10.70 20.01
N PRO A 154 -5.24 10.95 20.36
CA PRO A 154 -6.35 10.54 19.48
C PRO A 154 -6.38 11.25 18.13
N GLU A 155 -5.57 12.27 17.90
CA GLU A 155 -5.36 12.95 16.62
C GLU A 155 -4.29 12.28 15.74
N ILE A 156 -3.50 11.36 16.30
CA ILE A 156 -2.58 10.51 15.54
C ILE A 156 -3.30 9.20 15.19
N ARG A 157 -3.30 8.83 13.94
CA ARG A 157 -3.96 7.63 13.42
C ARG A 157 -2.98 6.80 12.60
N LEU A 158 -3.08 5.48 12.68
CA LEU A 158 -2.25 4.55 11.94
C LEU A 158 -3.10 3.67 11.03
N PHE A 159 -2.73 3.58 9.76
CA PHE A 159 -3.10 2.50 8.87
C PHE A 159 -1.88 1.62 8.61
N LYS A 160 -1.84 0.46 9.24
CA LYS A 160 -0.78 -0.52 8.97
C LYS A 160 -1.20 -1.39 7.81
N VAL A 161 -0.54 -1.23 6.66
CA VAL A 161 -0.74 -2.09 5.50
C VAL A 161 -0.35 -3.52 5.89
N ARG A 162 -1.27 -4.47 5.70
CA ARG A 162 -0.98 -5.87 5.95
C ARG A 162 0.04 -6.37 4.95
N ALA A 163 1.11 -7.00 5.44
CA ALA A 163 2.12 -7.59 4.58
C ALA A 163 1.50 -8.62 3.63
N ASP A 164 1.74 -8.45 2.35
CA ASP A 164 1.29 -9.34 1.29
C ASP A 164 2.31 -9.34 0.15
N PHE A 165 2.28 -10.36 -0.68
CA PHE A 165 3.22 -10.62 -1.77
C PHE A 165 2.43 -10.85 -3.05
N LYS A 166 2.66 -10.05 -4.09
CA LYS A 166 1.93 -10.17 -5.37
C LYS A 166 2.84 -10.05 -6.57
N ALA A 167 2.66 -10.95 -7.53
CA ALA A 167 3.37 -10.90 -8.81
C ALA A 167 2.91 -9.73 -9.69
N MET A 168 1.64 -9.33 -9.56
CA MET A 168 1.01 -8.25 -10.32
C MET A 168 0.45 -7.19 -9.38
N PRO A 169 0.32 -5.92 -9.85
CA PRO A 169 -0.27 -4.85 -9.06
C PRO A 169 -1.71 -5.16 -8.62
N GLU A 170 -2.00 -4.98 -7.33
CA GLU A 170 -3.32 -5.17 -6.76
C GLU A 170 -4.11 -3.86 -6.69
N GLU A 171 -5.42 -3.94 -6.84
CA GLU A 171 -6.29 -2.76 -6.78
C GLU A 171 -6.49 -2.25 -5.36
N ASP A 172 -6.40 -3.11 -4.35
CA ASP A 172 -6.64 -2.80 -2.94
C ASP A 172 -5.63 -3.54 -2.03
N CYS A 173 -5.52 -3.13 -0.79
CA CYS A 173 -4.65 -3.76 0.21
C CYS A 173 -5.37 -3.97 1.54
N GLY A 174 -4.91 -4.96 2.30
CA GLY A 174 -5.37 -5.17 3.67
C GLY A 174 -4.81 -4.13 4.64
N GLY A 175 -5.56 -3.83 5.68
CA GLY A 175 -5.16 -2.91 6.74
C GLY A 175 -6.36 -2.37 7.51
N THR A 176 -6.10 -1.69 8.61
CA THR A 176 -7.15 -1.05 9.42
C THR A 176 -6.64 0.24 10.03
N TRP A 177 -7.46 1.31 9.93
CA TRP A 177 -7.19 2.56 10.61
C TRP A 177 -7.48 2.44 12.11
N VAL A 178 -6.49 2.75 12.92
CA VAL A 178 -6.61 2.74 14.39
C VAL A 178 -6.21 4.10 14.98
N VAL A 179 -6.89 4.45 16.08
CA VAL A 179 -6.62 5.67 16.86
C VAL A 179 -5.46 5.40 17.80
N CYS A 180 -4.53 6.33 17.94
CA CYS A 180 -3.43 6.22 18.90
C CYS A 180 -3.96 6.32 20.33
N SER A 181 -3.75 5.27 21.08
CA SER A 181 -4.08 5.14 22.49
C SER A 181 -3.14 4.13 23.16
N PRO A 182 -3.05 4.06 24.50
CA PRO A 182 -2.27 3.02 25.19
C PRO A 182 -2.61 1.59 24.76
N LYS A 183 -3.86 1.35 24.30
CA LYS A 183 -4.31 0.04 23.81
C LYS A 183 -3.77 -0.29 22.41
N THR A 184 -3.63 0.68 21.54
CA THR A 184 -3.29 0.48 20.12
C THR A 184 -1.83 0.80 19.81
N ALA A 185 -1.22 1.74 20.53
CA ALA A 185 0.16 2.19 20.33
C ALA A 185 1.21 1.06 20.39
N PRO A 186 1.07 -0.02 21.17
CA PRO A 186 2.03 -1.11 21.17
C PRO A 186 2.40 -1.62 19.79
N ASN A 187 1.43 -1.63 18.85
CA ASN A 187 1.58 -2.16 17.50
C ASN A 187 1.92 -1.08 16.45
N PHE A 188 2.12 0.18 16.86
CA PHE A 188 2.56 1.24 15.95
C PHE A 188 4.05 1.04 15.63
N SER A 189 4.44 1.39 14.37
CA SER A 189 5.85 1.60 14.06
C SER A 189 6.42 2.63 15.03
N ALA A 190 7.48 2.28 15.76
CA ALA A 190 8.10 3.17 16.73
C ALA A 190 8.60 4.45 16.06
N LEU A 191 9.30 4.31 14.93
CA LEU A 191 9.81 5.46 14.17
C LEU A 191 8.68 6.38 13.72
N ALA A 192 7.65 5.81 13.08
CA ALA A 192 6.52 6.59 12.60
C ALA A 192 5.76 7.27 13.76
N TYR A 193 5.58 6.59 14.89
CA TYR A 193 4.94 7.15 16.08
C TYR A 193 5.72 8.34 16.65
N PHE A 194 7.02 8.19 16.86
CA PHE A 194 7.84 9.29 17.40
C PHE A 194 7.89 10.48 16.46
N PHE A 195 8.00 10.24 15.15
CA PHE A 195 7.92 11.28 14.14
C PHE A 195 6.56 12.01 14.22
N ALA A 196 5.46 11.28 14.16
CA ALA A 196 4.11 11.86 14.19
C ALA A 196 3.87 12.67 15.48
N ARG A 197 4.29 12.13 16.64
CA ARG A 197 4.17 12.82 17.92
C ARG A 197 4.89 14.16 17.91
N GLN A 198 6.13 14.21 17.39
CA GLN A 198 6.89 15.47 17.32
C GLN A 198 6.23 16.49 16.38
N ILE A 199 5.75 16.04 15.22
CA ILE A 199 5.04 16.92 14.28
C ILE A 199 3.72 17.43 14.90
N PHE A 200 2.94 16.55 15.51
CA PHE A 200 1.67 16.90 16.16
C PHE A 200 1.86 17.92 17.28
N ILE A 201 2.86 17.71 18.16
CA ILE A 201 3.14 18.66 19.26
C ILE A 201 3.46 20.05 18.71
N LYS A 202 4.23 20.14 17.62
CA LYS A 202 4.64 21.41 17.02
C LYS A 202 3.53 22.07 16.21
N ARG A 203 2.80 21.32 15.40
CA ARG A 203 1.86 21.85 14.41
C ARG A 203 0.41 21.87 14.88
N LYS A 204 0.06 21.06 15.87
CA LYS A 204 -1.31 20.87 16.36
C LYS A 204 -2.31 20.55 15.23
N ILE A 205 -1.89 19.74 14.28
CA ILE A 205 -2.68 19.27 13.14
C ILE A 205 -2.76 17.73 13.24
N PRO A 206 -3.92 17.12 12.94
CA PRO A 206 -4.05 15.66 12.92
C PRO A 206 -3.01 14.99 12.01
N ILE A 207 -2.48 13.83 12.42
CA ILE A 207 -1.48 13.09 11.67
C ILE A 207 -1.98 11.67 11.34
N GLY A 208 -2.00 11.36 10.06
CA GLY A 208 -2.23 10.02 9.54
C GLY A 208 -0.90 9.36 9.17
N LEU A 209 -0.68 8.15 9.64
CA LEU A 209 0.48 7.33 9.32
C LEU A 209 0.01 6.13 8.49
N VAL A 210 0.40 6.08 7.23
CA VAL A 210 0.23 4.88 6.39
C VAL A 210 1.55 4.13 6.40
N VAL A 211 1.61 3.04 7.19
CA VAL A 211 2.83 2.26 7.37
C VAL A 211 2.79 1.04 6.46
N SER A 212 3.69 1.02 5.48
CA SER A 212 3.85 -0.04 4.48
C SER A 212 5.31 -0.51 4.52
N SER A 213 5.62 -1.48 5.37
CA SER A 213 7.00 -1.92 5.63
C SER A 213 7.07 -3.41 5.93
N VAL A 214 8.20 -4.05 5.51
CA VAL A 214 8.45 -5.48 5.74
C VAL A 214 9.91 -5.69 6.11
N GLY A 215 10.16 -6.39 7.22
CA GLY A 215 11.51 -6.72 7.67
C GLY A 215 12.30 -7.51 6.63
N GLY A 216 13.59 -7.19 6.47
CA GLY A 216 14.48 -7.86 5.52
C GLY A 216 14.26 -7.51 4.04
N SER A 217 13.32 -6.62 3.72
CA SER A 217 13.01 -6.28 2.33
C SER A 217 14.08 -5.45 1.66
N SER A 218 14.29 -5.70 0.37
CA SER A 218 15.21 -4.93 -0.47
C SER A 218 14.47 -3.83 -1.25
N CYS A 219 15.17 -2.79 -1.67
CA CYS A 219 14.61 -1.64 -2.37
C CYS A 219 13.93 -2.02 -3.70
N GLN A 220 14.48 -2.98 -4.47
CA GLN A 220 13.88 -3.45 -5.72
C GLN A 220 12.50 -4.10 -5.52
N ALA A 221 12.21 -4.63 -4.32
CA ALA A 221 10.90 -5.19 -4.00
C ALA A 221 9.79 -4.11 -3.91
N TRP A 222 10.17 -2.86 -3.66
CA TRP A 222 9.30 -1.68 -3.55
C TRP A 222 9.26 -0.82 -4.81
N THR A 223 9.91 -1.27 -5.88
CA THR A 223 10.02 -0.56 -7.17
C THR A 223 9.17 -1.25 -8.22
N SER A 224 8.48 -0.49 -9.08
CA SER A 224 7.66 -1.07 -10.15
C SER A 224 8.51 -1.84 -11.17
N ARG A 225 7.88 -2.86 -11.79
CA ARG A 225 8.53 -3.64 -12.84
C ARG A 225 8.95 -2.77 -14.02
N GLU A 226 8.11 -1.83 -14.41
CA GLU A 226 8.39 -0.89 -15.49
C GLU A 226 9.63 -0.04 -15.19
N THR A 227 9.73 0.49 -13.97
CA THR A 227 10.90 1.29 -13.55
C THR A 227 12.19 0.49 -13.59
N LEU A 228 12.17 -0.77 -13.13
CA LEU A 228 13.33 -1.64 -13.18
C LEU A 228 13.69 -2.06 -14.62
N ALA A 229 12.69 -2.29 -15.46
CA ALA A 229 12.88 -2.73 -16.85
C ALA A 229 13.43 -1.62 -17.75
N ASN A 230 13.03 -0.36 -17.53
CA ASN A 230 13.43 0.79 -18.33
C ASN A 230 14.84 1.30 -18.00
N ASP A 231 15.51 0.71 -17.02
CA ASP A 231 16.90 1.02 -16.68
C ASP A 231 17.76 -0.24 -16.89
N SER A 232 18.69 -0.16 -17.83
CA SER A 232 19.47 -1.33 -18.27
C SER A 232 20.32 -1.95 -17.16
N GLN A 233 20.82 -1.14 -16.21
CA GLN A 233 21.63 -1.63 -15.10
C GLN A 233 20.73 -2.31 -14.05
N LEU A 234 19.58 -1.68 -13.71
CA LEU A 234 18.63 -2.25 -12.78
C LEU A 234 17.97 -3.52 -13.32
N TYR A 235 17.63 -3.54 -14.64
CA TYR A 235 17.15 -4.74 -15.28
C TYR A 235 18.15 -5.90 -15.16
N LYS A 236 19.39 -5.63 -15.52
CA LYS A 236 20.49 -6.63 -15.50
C LYS A 236 20.77 -7.16 -14.09
N LYS A 237 20.70 -6.27 -13.08
CA LYS A 237 21.00 -6.61 -11.70
C LYS A 237 19.84 -7.34 -11.01
N TYR A 238 18.60 -6.91 -11.21
CA TYR A 238 17.47 -7.35 -10.39
C TYR A 238 16.39 -8.12 -11.15
N LEU A 239 15.97 -7.67 -12.35
CA LEU A 239 14.88 -8.32 -13.07
C LEU A 239 15.33 -9.56 -13.87
N PHE A 240 16.38 -9.44 -14.65
CA PHE A 240 16.83 -10.54 -15.52
C PHE A 240 17.16 -11.81 -14.73
N PRO A 241 17.92 -11.76 -13.61
CA PRO A 241 18.15 -12.93 -12.78
C PRO A 241 16.87 -13.53 -12.19
N TYR A 242 15.93 -12.69 -11.78
CA TYR A 242 14.64 -13.12 -11.27
C TYR A 242 13.79 -13.78 -12.37
N ASP A 243 13.62 -13.12 -13.51
CA ASP A 243 12.77 -13.60 -14.62
C ASP A 243 13.25 -14.92 -15.21
N THR A 244 14.56 -15.16 -15.19
CA THR A 244 15.16 -16.42 -15.66
C THR A 244 15.24 -17.51 -14.59
N SER A 245 14.94 -17.17 -13.34
CA SER A 245 14.97 -18.10 -12.22
C SER A 245 13.72 -18.97 -12.15
N ARG A 246 13.82 -20.07 -11.39
CA ARG A 246 12.67 -20.89 -11.02
C ARG A 246 11.65 -20.10 -10.18
N GLN A 247 12.12 -19.19 -9.34
CA GLN A 247 11.31 -18.41 -8.40
C GLN A 247 10.25 -17.54 -9.10
N SER A 248 10.52 -17.05 -10.32
CA SER A 248 9.57 -16.26 -11.10
C SER A 248 8.33 -17.06 -11.55
N LYS A 249 8.41 -18.38 -11.52
CA LYS A 249 7.34 -19.32 -11.93
C LYS A 249 6.60 -19.92 -10.74
N GLU A 250 7.08 -19.69 -9.53
CA GLU A 250 6.45 -20.20 -8.31
C GLU A 250 5.20 -19.41 -7.95
N GLN A 251 4.19 -20.13 -7.48
CA GLN A 251 3.02 -19.48 -6.87
C GLN A 251 3.47 -18.75 -5.60
N ILE A 252 3.14 -17.47 -5.51
CA ILE A 252 3.47 -16.66 -4.36
C ILE A 252 2.41 -16.87 -3.28
N ASP A 253 2.82 -17.39 -2.13
CA ASP A 253 2.02 -17.49 -0.91
C ASP A 253 2.33 -16.32 0.05
N SER A 254 1.55 -16.18 1.11
CA SER A 254 1.70 -15.11 2.12
C SER A 254 2.77 -15.40 3.19
N VAL A 255 3.50 -16.52 3.10
CA VAL A 255 4.55 -16.86 4.08
C VAL A 255 5.77 -15.97 3.86
N VAL A 256 6.18 -15.26 4.89
CA VAL A 256 7.37 -14.39 4.87
C VAL A 256 8.64 -15.24 4.94
N THR A 257 9.51 -15.14 3.93
CA THR A 257 10.85 -15.73 3.91
C THR A 257 11.87 -14.70 3.44
N PHE A 258 13.13 -14.83 3.86
CA PHE A 258 14.21 -13.94 3.42
C PHE A 258 14.39 -13.93 1.89
N GLU A 259 14.14 -15.05 1.26
CA GLU A 259 14.23 -15.18 -0.18
C GLU A 259 13.08 -14.41 -0.89
N LYS A 260 11.86 -14.44 -0.36
CA LYS A 260 10.73 -13.72 -0.96
C LYS A 260 10.82 -12.20 -0.76
N VAL A 261 11.24 -11.73 0.42
CA VAL A 261 11.26 -10.29 0.71
C VAL A 261 12.27 -9.50 -0.12
N VAL A 262 13.16 -10.17 -0.84
CA VAL A 262 14.12 -9.55 -1.77
C VAL A 262 13.71 -9.68 -3.24
N ARG A 263 12.61 -10.39 -3.57
CA ARG A 263 12.12 -10.51 -4.94
C ARG A 263 11.72 -9.15 -5.49
N PRO A 264 12.07 -8.81 -6.74
CA PRO A 264 11.70 -7.54 -7.35
C PRO A 264 10.18 -7.34 -7.38
N THR A 265 9.73 -6.11 -7.21
CA THR A 265 8.36 -5.61 -7.42
C THR A 265 7.27 -6.10 -6.47
N ILE A 266 7.51 -7.11 -5.69
CA ILE A 266 6.51 -7.87 -4.95
C ILE A 266 5.73 -7.03 -3.93
N PHE A 267 6.40 -6.12 -3.23
CA PHE A 267 5.77 -5.19 -2.29
C PHE A 267 5.24 -3.94 -2.97
N TYR A 268 5.88 -3.50 -4.06
CA TYR A 268 5.28 -2.45 -4.87
C TYR A 268 3.88 -2.86 -5.32
N ASN A 269 3.73 -4.06 -5.85
CA ASN A 269 2.46 -4.59 -6.35
C ASN A 269 1.39 -4.72 -5.27
N ALA A 270 1.76 -5.25 -4.10
CA ALA A 270 0.84 -5.59 -3.03
C ALA A 270 0.58 -4.45 -2.03
N MET A 271 1.55 -3.56 -1.82
CA MET A 271 1.57 -2.70 -0.65
C MET A 271 1.82 -1.21 -0.97
N ILE A 272 2.23 -0.86 -2.20
CA ILE A 272 2.42 0.53 -2.64
C ILE A 272 1.40 0.90 -3.72
N TYR A 273 1.27 0.10 -4.78
CA TYR A 273 0.35 0.36 -5.87
C TYR A 273 -1.12 0.52 -5.42
N PRO A 274 -1.64 -0.25 -4.45
CA PRO A 274 -2.99 -0.05 -3.93
C PRO A 274 -3.22 1.31 -3.26
N LEU A 275 -2.16 2.00 -2.84
CA LEU A 275 -2.22 3.31 -2.19
C LEU A 275 -2.27 4.48 -3.19
N ARG A 276 -2.22 4.24 -4.50
CA ARG A 276 -2.05 5.24 -5.58
C ARG A 276 -3.09 6.35 -5.61
N ASN A 277 -4.24 6.13 -5.00
CA ASN A 277 -5.32 7.11 -4.92
C ASN A 277 -5.29 7.94 -3.63
N LEU A 278 -4.32 7.71 -2.75
CA LEU A 278 -4.10 8.54 -1.57
C LEU A 278 -3.15 9.70 -1.90
N HIS A 279 -3.31 10.78 -1.17
CA HIS A 279 -2.36 11.89 -1.17
C HIS A 279 -1.59 11.92 0.14
N PHE A 280 -0.33 12.33 0.07
CA PHE A 280 0.58 12.38 1.21
C PHE A 280 1.23 13.77 1.35
N THR A 281 1.55 14.15 2.58
CA THR A 281 2.43 15.30 2.89
C THR A 281 3.87 14.99 2.53
N GLY A 282 4.26 13.72 2.67
CA GLY A 282 5.60 13.22 2.35
C GLY A 282 5.73 11.74 2.61
N SER A 283 6.89 11.21 2.25
CA SER A 283 7.28 9.80 2.48
C SER A 283 8.50 9.72 3.39
N LEU A 284 8.46 8.80 4.35
CA LEU A 284 9.59 8.41 5.19
C LEU A 284 10.09 7.05 4.73
N TRP A 285 11.39 6.92 4.47
CA TRP A 285 12.02 5.69 4.02
C TRP A 285 13.17 5.27 4.94
N TYR A 286 13.10 4.04 5.48
CA TYR A 286 14.18 3.47 6.26
C TYR A 286 14.47 2.05 5.80
N GLN A 287 15.44 1.93 4.90
CA GLN A 287 15.85 0.68 4.26
C GLN A 287 17.29 0.83 3.74
N GLY A 288 18.03 -0.26 3.68
CA GLY A 288 19.37 -0.28 3.08
C GLY A 288 20.13 -1.57 3.37
N GLU A 289 19.93 -2.18 4.52
CA GLU A 289 20.71 -3.34 4.98
C GLU A 289 20.64 -4.52 4.00
N SER A 290 19.48 -4.74 3.38
CA SER A 290 19.32 -5.82 2.38
C SER A 290 19.96 -5.52 1.02
N ASN A 291 20.39 -4.27 0.79
CA ASN A 291 21.08 -3.84 -0.41
C ASN A 291 22.54 -3.39 -0.12
N ARG A 292 23.08 -3.66 1.06
CA ARG A 292 24.39 -3.16 1.52
C ARG A 292 25.57 -3.48 0.59
N TYR A 293 25.45 -4.53 -0.24
CA TYR A 293 26.48 -4.90 -1.21
C TYR A 293 26.27 -4.33 -2.61
N ASP A 294 25.24 -3.49 -2.80
CA ASP A 294 24.88 -2.97 -4.11
C ASP A 294 25.63 -1.66 -4.47
N SER A 295 26.33 -1.03 -3.53
CA SER A 295 27.13 0.19 -3.74
C SER A 295 26.37 1.28 -4.54
N SER A 296 26.99 1.89 -5.53
CA SER A 296 26.39 2.97 -6.34
C SER A 296 25.09 2.58 -7.06
N ILE A 297 24.88 1.29 -7.33
CA ILE A 297 23.65 0.84 -7.97
C ILE A 297 22.45 0.96 -7.03
N TYR A 298 22.65 0.88 -5.71
CA TYR A 298 21.61 1.17 -4.73
C TYR A 298 21.15 2.63 -4.79
N THR A 299 22.09 3.57 -4.93
CA THR A 299 21.75 4.99 -5.10
C THR A 299 20.87 5.23 -6.32
N GLN A 300 21.23 4.61 -7.45
CA GLN A 300 20.46 4.67 -8.69
C GLN A 300 19.06 4.06 -8.50
N LEU A 301 18.97 2.88 -7.90
CA LEU A 301 17.73 2.19 -7.60
C LEU A 301 16.81 3.04 -6.72
N CYS A 302 17.35 3.61 -5.63
CA CYS A 302 16.60 4.44 -4.70
C CYS A 302 16.06 5.70 -5.39
N ALA A 303 16.88 6.37 -6.20
CA ALA A 303 16.46 7.53 -6.98
C ALA A 303 15.33 7.18 -7.97
N LYS A 304 15.42 6.03 -8.66
CA LYS A 304 14.38 5.55 -9.58
C LYS A 304 13.10 5.14 -8.84
N MET A 305 13.21 4.54 -7.66
CA MET A 305 12.05 4.23 -6.80
C MET A 305 11.33 5.50 -6.35
N ILE A 306 12.06 6.53 -5.92
CA ILE A 306 11.48 7.84 -5.53
C ILE A 306 10.72 8.45 -6.71
N TYR A 307 11.33 8.47 -7.90
CA TYR A 307 10.68 8.96 -9.11
C TYR A 307 9.42 8.15 -9.45
N ASN A 308 9.49 6.82 -9.35
CA ASN A 308 8.36 5.91 -9.56
C ASN A 308 7.19 6.22 -8.61
N TRP A 309 7.44 6.42 -7.32
CA TRP A 309 6.41 6.73 -6.34
C TRP A 309 5.81 8.12 -6.55
N ARG A 310 6.62 9.13 -6.89
CA ARG A 310 6.14 10.47 -7.24
C ARG A 310 5.18 10.44 -8.42
N ASN A 311 5.48 9.65 -9.44
CA ASN A 311 4.59 9.45 -10.59
C ASN A 311 3.32 8.70 -10.20
N LEU A 312 3.44 7.63 -9.41
CA LEU A 312 2.30 6.84 -8.94
C LEU A 312 1.30 7.70 -8.15
N PHE A 313 1.79 8.53 -7.23
CA PHE A 313 0.96 9.41 -6.40
C PHE A 313 0.59 10.73 -7.10
N ARG A 314 1.02 10.93 -8.33
CA ARG A 314 0.76 12.15 -9.13
C ARG A 314 1.21 13.43 -8.42
N ASP A 315 2.30 13.35 -7.69
CA ASP A 315 2.92 14.47 -6.99
C ASP A 315 4.45 14.48 -7.24
N PRO A 316 4.93 15.18 -8.33
CA PRO A 316 6.34 15.23 -8.67
C PRO A 316 7.23 15.85 -7.59
N GLN A 317 6.63 16.64 -6.72
CA GLN A 317 7.31 17.34 -5.62
C GLN A 317 7.12 16.66 -4.28
N LEU A 318 6.53 15.45 -4.22
CA LEU A 318 6.32 14.73 -2.96
C LEU A 318 7.63 14.67 -2.17
N PRO A 319 7.70 15.29 -0.99
CA PRO A 319 8.87 15.23 -0.14
C PRO A 319 9.21 13.79 0.23
N PHE A 320 10.50 13.44 0.12
CA PHE A 320 10.97 12.10 0.43
C PHE A 320 12.14 12.21 1.42
N TYR A 321 11.93 11.71 2.63
CA TYR A 321 12.91 11.71 3.70
C TYR A 321 13.39 10.28 3.93
N PHE A 322 14.70 10.08 3.93
CA PHE A 322 15.27 8.77 4.22
C PHE A 322 16.21 8.83 5.42
N VAL A 323 16.28 7.71 6.13
CA VAL A 323 17.18 7.53 7.26
C VAL A 323 18.40 6.77 6.76
N GLN A 324 19.58 7.35 7.00
CA GLN A 324 20.86 6.67 6.76
C GLN A 324 20.91 5.41 7.62
N VAL A 325 21.22 4.27 7.01
CA VAL A 325 21.42 3.02 7.74
C VAL A 325 22.63 3.17 8.67
N ALA A 326 22.47 2.77 9.92
CA ALA A 326 23.60 2.75 10.86
C ALA A 326 24.66 1.73 10.41
N PRO A 327 25.93 1.96 10.71
CA PRO A 327 26.98 0.96 10.51
C PRO A 327 26.55 -0.39 11.11
N TYR A 328 26.69 -1.44 10.33
CA TYR A 328 26.12 -2.73 10.65
C TYR A 328 27.12 -3.86 10.40
N ASN A 329 27.57 -4.49 11.46
CA ASN A 329 28.48 -5.62 11.41
C ASN A 329 27.69 -6.94 11.57
N TRP A 330 27.36 -7.57 10.45
CA TRP A 330 26.64 -8.85 10.42
C TRP A 330 27.51 -10.03 10.88
N PHE A 331 28.76 -10.02 10.48
CA PHE A 331 29.76 -11.02 10.89
C PHE A 331 30.72 -10.34 11.85
N GLN A 332 30.67 -10.52 13.11
CA GLN A 332 31.45 -9.90 14.21
C GLN A 332 32.87 -9.37 13.89
N ASN A 333 33.37 -9.61 12.68
CA ASN A 333 34.69 -9.23 12.14
C ASN A 333 34.58 -8.54 10.76
N ASP A 334 33.50 -7.87 10.43
CA ASP A 334 33.38 -7.13 9.17
C ASP A 334 33.99 -5.73 9.33
N ASP A 335 35.27 -5.62 8.99
CA ASP A 335 36.03 -4.36 9.05
C ASP A 335 35.46 -3.28 8.09
N LYS A 336 34.56 -3.68 7.19
CA LYS A 336 33.88 -2.81 6.20
C LYS A 336 32.49 -2.40 6.60
N ALA A 337 32.04 -2.68 7.82
CA ALA A 337 30.69 -2.32 8.27
C ALA A 337 30.36 -0.83 8.07
N TYR A 338 31.35 0.04 8.15
CA TYR A 338 31.20 1.48 7.91
C TYR A 338 31.07 1.86 6.42
N GLU A 339 31.51 1.00 5.50
CA GLU A 339 31.39 1.24 4.06
C GLU A 339 29.95 0.99 3.54
N TYR A 340 29.12 0.29 4.33
CA TYR A 340 27.75 -0.10 3.96
C TYR A 340 26.67 0.81 4.57
N ALA A 341 27.07 1.82 5.35
CA ALA A 341 26.13 2.73 6.05
C ALA A 341 25.83 4.05 5.24
#